data_6e3a80d682bd3a243f562d26eb782404
#
_entry.id   6e3a80d682bd3a243f562d26eb782404
#
_cell.length_a   1.000
_cell.length_b   1.000
_cell.length_c   1.000
_cell.angle_alpha   90.00
_cell.angle_beta   90.00
_cell.angle_gamma   90.00
#
_symmetry.space_group_name_H-M   'P 1'
#
loop_
_entity.id
_entity.type
_entity.pdbx_description
1 polymer ?
#
loop_
_entity_poly.entity_id
_entity_poly.type
_entity_poly.pdbx_seq_one_letter_code
_entity_poly.pdbx_strand_id
1 'polypeptide(L)'
;MDITIEQARKGLVSFLLEKSLLEIGTPILEKVTKKLYQKYQVYLPDCYEHPEYLKVVLQEIFGNGYTAIYSKIEQELSEFTYQQPIGKFLSVLTV
;
A
#
# COMPACT_ATOMS: atom_id res chain seq x y z
N MET A 1 -27.20 2.49 -0.93
CA MET A 1 -26.14 2.02 -0.02
C MET A 1 -25.15 3.14 0.21
N ASP A 2 -24.95 3.49 1.46
CA ASP A 2 -24.07 4.60 1.78
C ASP A 2 -22.63 4.13 1.94
N ILE A 3 -21.73 4.73 1.19
CA ILE A 3 -20.30 4.48 1.34
C ILE A 3 -19.77 5.51 2.33
N THR A 4 -19.13 5.05 3.40
CA THR A 4 -18.54 5.96 4.37
C THR A 4 -17.29 6.62 3.77
N ILE A 5 -16.89 7.75 4.37
CA ILE A 5 -15.66 8.43 3.95
C ILE A 5 -14.47 7.49 4.10
N GLU A 6 -14.44 6.69 5.17
CA GLU A 6 -13.35 5.73 5.38
C GLU A 6 -13.31 4.64 4.31
N GLN A 7 -14.48 4.15 3.88
CA GLN A 7 -14.53 3.16 2.81
C GLN A 7 -14.05 3.75 1.49
N ALA A 8 -14.44 4.99 1.19
CA ALA A 8 -13.99 5.67 0.00
C ALA A 8 -12.47 5.90 0.03
N ARG A 9 -11.94 6.29 1.18
CA ARG A 9 -10.50 6.51 1.36
C ARG A 9 -9.73 5.20 1.23
N LYS A 10 -10.24 4.13 1.82
CA LYS A 10 -9.66 2.80 1.69
C LYS A 10 -9.59 2.38 0.22
N GLY A 11 -10.67 2.59 -0.52
CA GLY A 11 -10.71 2.29 -1.96
C GLY A 11 -9.68 3.10 -2.74
N LEU A 12 -9.55 4.39 -2.43
CA LEU A 12 -8.58 5.25 -3.10
C LEU A 12 -7.16 4.79 -2.83
N VAL A 13 -6.81 4.55 -1.57
CA VAL A 13 -5.46 4.10 -1.21
C VAL A 13 -5.17 2.76 -1.86
N SER A 14 -6.11 1.82 -1.81
CA SER A 14 -5.96 0.51 -2.42
C SER A 14 -5.72 0.61 -3.93
N PHE A 15 -6.50 1.46 -4.62
CA PHE A 15 -6.33 1.68 -6.05
C PHE A 15 -4.95 2.22 -6.38
N LEU A 16 -4.48 3.22 -5.61
CA LEU A 16 -3.18 3.83 -5.86
C LEU A 16 -2.02 2.90 -5.53
N LEU A 17 -2.17 2.05 -4.51
CA LEU A 17 -1.19 1.01 -4.23
C LEU A 17 -1.09 0.02 -5.38
N GLU A 18 -2.23 -0.45 -5.86
CA GLU A 18 -2.26 -1.38 -6.98
C GLU A 18 -1.63 -0.76 -8.22
N LYS A 19 -1.99 0.50 -8.51
CA LYS A 19 -1.42 1.23 -9.64
C LYS A 19 0.10 1.34 -9.52
N SER A 20 0.61 1.69 -8.34
CA SER A 20 2.05 1.82 -8.09
C SER A 20 2.78 0.51 -8.38
N LEU A 21 2.22 -0.60 -7.90
CA LEU A 21 2.85 -1.90 -8.08
C LEU A 21 2.74 -2.39 -9.53
N LEU A 22 1.60 -2.13 -10.19
CA LEU A 22 1.45 -2.49 -11.60
C LEU A 22 2.42 -1.74 -12.50
N GLU A 23 2.74 -0.49 -12.16
CA GLU A 23 3.70 0.28 -12.94
C GLU A 23 5.12 -0.31 -12.87
N ILE A 24 5.42 -1.05 -11.81
CA ILE A 24 6.67 -1.81 -11.72
C ILE A 24 6.55 -3.06 -12.58
N GLY A 25 5.42 -3.75 -12.50
CA GLY A 25 5.16 -4.95 -13.29
C GLY A 25 4.07 -5.80 -12.67
N THR A 26 3.28 -6.47 -13.53
CA THR A 26 2.25 -7.40 -13.08
C THR A 26 2.81 -8.48 -12.15
N PRO A 27 3.99 -9.09 -12.43
CA PRO A 27 4.53 -10.09 -11.52
C PRO A 27 4.81 -9.56 -10.11
N ILE A 28 5.13 -8.28 -9.99
CA ILE A 28 5.37 -7.66 -8.68
C ILE A 28 4.07 -7.57 -7.89
N LEU A 29 2.99 -7.09 -8.54
CA LEU A 29 1.69 -7.02 -7.87
C LEU A 29 1.26 -8.42 -7.41
N GLU A 30 1.39 -9.42 -8.26
CA GLU A 30 1.04 -10.80 -7.91
C GLU A 30 1.86 -11.30 -6.73
N LYS A 31 3.15 -11.00 -6.72
CA LYS A 31 4.04 -11.43 -5.64
C LYS A 31 3.66 -10.80 -4.31
N VAL A 32 3.35 -9.51 -4.32
CA VAL A 32 2.93 -8.79 -3.12
C VAL A 32 1.61 -9.36 -2.59
N THR A 33 0.61 -9.51 -3.46
CA THR A 33 -0.70 -10.01 -3.03
C THR A 33 -0.63 -11.44 -2.51
N LYS A 34 0.16 -12.27 -3.15
CA LYS A 34 0.36 -13.66 -2.71
C LYS A 34 1.03 -13.71 -1.34
N LYS A 35 2.06 -12.91 -1.15
CA LYS A 35 2.81 -12.89 0.11
C LYS A 35 1.97 -12.34 1.26
N LEU A 36 1.16 -11.32 1.00
CA LEU A 36 0.22 -10.79 2.00
C LEU A 36 -0.75 -11.89 2.46
N TYR A 37 -1.29 -12.64 1.52
CA TYR A 37 -2.23 -13.69 1.88
C TYR A 37 -1.54 -14.84 2.62
N GLN A 38 -0.38 -15.25 2.15
CA GLN A 38 0.36 -16.34 2.78
C GLN A 38 0.78 -16.00 4.21
N LYS A 39 1.18 -14.75 4.45
CA LYS A 39 1.75 -14.35 5.72
C LYS A 39 0.69 -13.90 6.73
N TYR A 40 -0.32 -13.17 6.25
CA TYR A 40 -1.30 -12.52 7.13
C TYR A 40 -2.75 -12.86 6.81
N GLN A 41 -3.02 -13.60 5.74
CA GLN A 41 -4.36 -13.93 5.27
C GLN A 41 -5.20 -12.69 5.00
N VAL A 42 -4.57 -11.65 4.46
CA VAL A 42 -5.23 -10.39 4.09
C VAL A 42 -5.00 -10.09 2.62
N TYR A 43 -5.79 -9.17 2.09
CA TYR A 43 -5.68 -8.68 0.72
C TYR A 43 -5.13 -7.27 0.71
N LEU A 44 -4.73 -6.79 -0.47
CA LEU A 44 -4.11 -5.47 -0.60
C LEU A 44 -4.95 -4.34 0.02
N PRO A 45 -6.29 -4.28 -0.18
CA PRO A 45 -7.08 -3.22 0.45
C PRO A 45 -6.99 -3.22 1.98
N ASP A 46 -6.78 -4.36 2.59
CA ASP A 46 -6.69 -4.45 4.05
C ASP A 46 -5.45 -3.73 4.59
N CYS A 47 -4.48 -3.45 3.74
CA CYS A 47 -3.28 -2.74 4.15
C CYS A 47 -3.56 -1.29 4.53
N TYR A 48 -4.71 -0.75 4.15
CA TYR A 48 -5.09 0.57 4.61
C TYR A 48 -5.21 0.62 6.14
N GLU A 49 -5.77 -0.42 6.73
CA GLU A 49 -5.89 -0.54 8.18
C GLU A 49 -4.65 -1.17 8.82
N HIS A 50 -3.85 -1.87 8.03
CA HIS A 50 -2.66 -2.58 8.51
C HIS A 50 -1.46 -2.27 7.63
N PRO A 51 -1.02 -0.99 7.57
CA PRO A 51 0.12 -0.64 6.73
C PRO A 51 1.41 -1.36 7.15
N GLU A 52 1.51 -1.77 8.42
CA GLU A 52 2.66 -2.52 8.89
C GLU A 52 2.82 -3.86 8.17
N TYR A 53 1.72 -4.48 7.74
CA TYR A 53 1.79 -5.73 6.97
C TYR A 53 2.40 -5.48 5.60
N LEU A 54 1.97 -4.40 4.94
CA LEU A 54 2.52 -4.03 3.65
C LEU A 54 4.00 -3.73 3.75
N LYS A 55 4.40 -3.00 4.79
CA LYS A 55 5.81 -2.67 5.00
C LYS A 55 6.68 -3.93 5.08
N VAL A 56 6.26 -4.91 5.90
CA VAL A 56 7.01 -6.15 6.05
C VAL A 56 7.13 -6.88 4.71
N VAL A 57 6.02 -7.02 4.00
CA VAL A 57 6.02 -7.73 2.73
C VAL A 57 6.90 -7.04 1.69
N LEU A 58 6.81 -5.72 1.59
CA LEU A 58 7.63 -4.97 0.64
C LEU A 58 9.10 -5.04 1.00
N GLN A 59 9.44 -4.99 2.28
CA GLN A 59 10.84 -5.13 2.70
C GLN A 59 11.38 -6.51 2.38
N GLU A 60 10.58 -7.55 2.55
CA GLU A 60 11.01 -8.91 2.22
C GLU A 60 11.22 -9.09 0.72
N ILE A 61 10.37 -8.49 -0.11
CA ILE A 61 10.47 -8.63 -1.57
C ILE A 61 11.60 -7.77 -2.13
N PHE A 62 11.71 -6.53 -1.69
CA PHE A 62 12.61 -5.56 -2.30
C PHE A 62 13.93 -5.37 -1.57
N GLY A 63 13.99 -5.74 -0.28
CA GLY A 63 15.22 -5.56 0.49
C GLY A 63 15.73 -4.13 0.42
N ASN A 64 16.95 -3.94 -0.09
CA ASN A 64 17.55 -2.62 -0.23
C ASN A 64 16.83 -1.70 -1.20
N GLY A 65 15.96 -2.26 -2.06
CA GLY A 65 15.14 -1.48 -2.98
C GLY A 65 13.87 -0.91 -2.36
N TYR A 66 13.64 -1.15 -1.08
CA TYR A 66 12.41 -0.71 -0.41
C TYR A 66 12.19 0.80 -0.51
N THR A 67 13.27 1.58 -0.37
CA THR A 67 13.18 3.04 -0.43
C THR A 67 12.62 3.52 -1.77
N ALA A 68 13.04 2.88 -2.87
CA ALA A 68 12.53 3.23 -4.20
C ALA A 68 11.04 2.93 -4.33
N ILE A 69 10.60 1.78 -3.79
CA ILE A 69 9.19 1.40 -3.80
C ILE A 69 8.37 2.35 -2.94
N TYR A 70 8.86 2.68 -1.76
CA TYR A 70 8.21 3.63 -0.88
C TYR A 70 8.04 4.99 -1.58
N SER A 71 9.11 5.48 -2.25
CA SER A 71 9.05 6.75 -2.95
C SER A 71 7.97 6.76 -4.03
N LYS A 72 7.82 5.65 -4.73
CA LYS A 72 6.79 5.53 -5.76
C LYS A 72 5.39 5.58 -5.16
N ILE A 73 5.16 4.88 -4.06
CA ILE A 73 3.88 4.90 -3.37
C ILE A 73 3.60 6.30 -2.81
N GLU A 74 4.61 6.93 -2.22
CA GLU A 74 4.49 8.29 -1.70
C GLU A 74 4.08 9.27 -2.80
N GLN A 75 4.70 9.19 -3.98
CA GLN A 75 4.34 10.05 -5.11
C GLN A 75 2.88 9.88 -5.49
N GLU A 76 2.39 8.66 -5.55
CA GLU A 76 1.00 8.41 -5.92
C GLU A 76 0.00 8.94 -4.88
N LEU A 77 0.38 8.96 -3.61
CA LEU A 77 -0.49 9.39 -2.52
C LEU A 77 -0.26 10.84 -2.09
N SER A 78 0.76 11.52 -2.64
CA SER A 78 1.18 12.83 -2.15
C SER A 78 0.08 13.89 -2.19
N GLU A 79 -0.80 13.85 -3.21
CA GLU A 79 -1.89 14.81 -3.34
C GLU A 79 -2.96 14.64 -2.27
N PHE A 80 -2.95 13.53 -1.55
CA PHE A 80 -4.00 13.20 -0.59
C PHE A 80 -3.51 13.20 0.84
N THR A 81 -2.27 13.59 1.10
CA THR A 81 -1.69 13.54 2.46
C THR A 81 -2.27 14.58 3.40
N TYR A 82 -3.01 15.60 2.87
CA TYR A 82 -3.78 16.50 3.72
C TYR A 82 -4.85 15.73 4.52
N GLN A 83 -5.23 14.55 4.07
CA GLN A 83 -6.11 13.66 4.83
C GLN A 83 -5.24 12.90 5.82
N GLN A 84 -5.45 13.16 7.12
CA GLN A 84 -4.62 12.57 8.18
C GLN A 84 -4.46 11.05 8.10
N PRO A 85 -5.51 10.26 7.84
CA PRO A 85 -5.34 8.82 7.75
C PRO A 85 -4.38 8.38 6.65
N ILE A 86 -4.31 9.11 5.53
CA ILE A 86 -3.39 8.80 4.45
C ILE A 86 -1.97 9.17 4.86
N GLY A 87 -1.79 10.32 5.51
CA GLY A 87 -0.50 10.71 6.07
C GLY A 87 0.02 9.69 7.07
N LYS A 88 -0.86 9.19 7.94
CA LYS A 88 -0.51 8.15 8.91
C LYS A 88 -0.11 6.85 8.22
N PHE A 89 -0.87 6.46 7.20
CA PHE A 89 -0.56 5.27 6.40
C PHE A 89 0.86 5.36 5.85
N LEU A 90 1.20 6.49 5.24
CA LEU A 90 2.54 6.69 4.67
C LEU A 90 3.61 6.72 5.76
N SER A 91 3.31 7.31 6.93
CA SER A 91 4.30 7.39 8.01
C SER A 91 4.70 6.00 8.52
N VAL A 92 3.79 5.05 8.53
CA VAL A 92 4.10 3.67 8.91
C VAL A 92 5.05 3.03 7.90
N LEU A 93 4.88 3.35 6.61
CA LEU A 93 5.73 2.82 5.56
C LEU A 93 7.12 3.46 5.54
N THR A 94 7.27 4.63 6.12
CA THR A 94 8.57 5.32 6.16
C THR A 94 9.59 4.52 6.97
N VAL A 95 10.79 4.43 6.45
CA VAL A 95 11.89 3.71 7.12
C VAL A 95 12.50 4.56 8.21
#